data_44e40ba6afb94cbf582ebba3aff3e1d4
#
_entry.id   44e40ba6afb94cbf582ebba3aff3e1d4
#
_cell.length_a   1.000
_cell.length_b   1.000
_cell.length_c   1.000
_cell.angle_alpha   90.00
_cell.angle_beta   90.00
_cell.angle_gamma   90.00
#
_symmetry.space_group_name_H-M   'P 1'
#
loop_
_entity.id
_entity.type
_entity.pdbx_description
1 polymer ?
#
loop_
_entity_poly.entity_id
_entity_poly.type
_entity_poly.pdbx_seq_one_letter_code
_entity_poly.pdbx_strand_id
1 'polypeptide(L)' 'MLGNQLGKAGSGRGLRTDWAKLTGHTVEVWLWDEYILTGVVDQASADDSVLWIAAAGNDRRRLFDKPTGYRILA' A
#
# COMPACT_ATOMS: atom_id res chain seq x y z
N MET A 1 -15.77 -15.60 13.21
CA MET A 1 -15.23 -15.33 13.37
C MET A 1 -14.73 -15.05 13.28
N LEU A 2 -14.76 -14.81 13.06
CA LEU A 2 -14.11 -14.31 13.05
C LEU A 2 -13.28 -14.16 12.78
N GLY A 3 -13.09 -14.41 12.42
CA GLY A 3 -12.19 -14.22 12.16
C GLY A 3 -11.79 -13.79 11.53
N ASN A 4 -11.95 -13.57 11.08
CA ASN A 4 -11.41 -13.14 10.49
C ASN A 4 -11.09 -12.27 10.45
N GLN A 5 -11.29 -11.92 10.65
CA GLN A 5 -10.87 -10.94 10.76
C GLN A 5 -9.94 -10.68 11.22
N LEU A 6 -9.65 -11.21 11.38
CA LEU A 6 -8.73 -11.07 11.69
C LEU A 6 -7.65 -10.50 11.15
N GLY A 7 -6.98 -10.96 10.59
CA GLY A 7 -5.75 -10.54 10.05
C GLY A 7 -5.70 -9.14 9.67
N LYS A 8 -6.35 -8.79 8.80
CA LYS A 8 -6.52 -7.42 8.41
C LYS A 8 -7.60 -6.72 9.21
N ALA A 9 -7.96 -7.33 10.25
CA ALA A 9 -9.16 -7.01 10.94
C ALA A 9 -9.32 -5.55 11.22
N GLY A 10 -8.41 -4.85 11.67
CA GLY A 10 -8.61 -3.46 12.02
C GLY A 10 -8.81 -2.54 10.85
N SER A 11 -8.31 -2.91 9.69
CA SER A 11 -8.31 -2.00 8.56
C SER A 11 -9.40 -2.25 7.54
N GLY A 12 -9.89 -3.47 7.46
CA GLY A 12 -10.80 -3.86 6.40
C GLY A 12 -10.16 -3.85 5.01
N ARG A 13 -8.84 -3.71 4.93
CA ARG A 13 -8.12 -3.64 3.66
C ARG A 13 -7.61 -5.01 3.26
N GLY A 14 -7.52 -5.24 1.96
CA GLY A 14 -6.99 -6.48 1.41
C GLY A 14 -5.79 -6.25 0.53
N LEU A 15 -5.03 -7.30 0.31
CA LEU A 15 -3.85 -7.24 -0.56
C LEU A 15 -4.26 -6.89 -1.99
N ARG A 16 -3.56 -5.93 -2.59
CA ARG A 16 -3.80 -5.49 -3.95
C ARG A 16 -2.54 -5.68 -4.78
N THR A 17 -2.69 -6.24 -5.97
CA THR A 17 -1.59 -6.40 -6.92
C THR A 17 -1.75 -5.48 -8.12
N ASP A 18 -2.91 -4.89 -8.30
CA ASP A 18 -3.24 -3.99 -9.41
C ASP A 18 -2.86 -2.55 -9.07
N TRP A 19 -1.58 -2.32 -8.83
CA TRP A 19 -1.09 -1.03 -8.33
C TRP A 19 -1.44 0.13 -9.25
N ALA A 20 -1.47 -0.11 -10.55
CA ALA A 20 -1.80 0.94 -11.52
C ALA A 20 -3.18 1.56 -11.28
N LYS A 21 -4.06 0.85 -10.58
CA LYS A 21 -5.42 1.32 -10.32
C LYS A 21 -5.58 1.99 -8.97
N LEU A 22 -4.49 2.15 -8.23
CA LEU A 22 -4.60 2.60 -6.83
C LEU A 22 -4.36 4.10 -6.64
N THR A 23 -4.06 4.84 -7.69
CA THR A 23 -3.88 6.30 -7.59
C THR A 23 -5.10 6.93 -6.95
N GLY A 24 -4.87 7.74 -5.92
CA GLY A 24 -5.93 8.37 -5.14
C GLY A 24 -6.43 7.56 -3.96
N HIS A 25 -6.06 6.29 -3.87
CA HIS A 25 -6.47 5.46 -2.75
C HIS A 25 -5.55 5.67 -1.55
N THR A 26 -6.13 5.60 -0.36
CA THR A 26 -5.36 5.50 0.88
C THR A 26 -5.03 4.03 1.09
N VAL A 27 -3.75 3.73 1.22
CA VAL A 27 -3.27 2.35 1.30
C VAL A 27 -2.33 2.18 2.48
N GLU A 28 -2.15 0.92 2.88
CA GLU A 28 -1.09 0.52 3.80
C GLU A 28 0.04 -0.09 2.99
N VAL A 29 1.26 0.31 3.28
CA VAL A 29 2.46 -0.26 2.68
C VAL A 29 3.12 -1.17 3.70
N TRP A 30 3.39 -2.39 3.29
CA TRP A 30 4.05 -3.41 4.10
C TRP A 30 5.26 -3.93 3.36
N LEU A 31 6.33 -4.21 4.07
CA LEU A 31 7.48 -4.94 3.53
C LEU A 31 7.44 -6.34 4.13
N TRP A 32 7.03 -7.32 3.32
CA TRP A 32 6.72 -8.65 3.80
C TRP A 32 5.64 -8.55 4.90
N ASP A 33 5.95 -8.90 6.12
CA ASP A 33 5.01 -8.84 7.24
C ASP A 33 5.26 -7.64 8.15
N GLU A 34 6.09 -6.70 7.73
CA GLU A 34 6.38 -5.50 8.51
C GLU A 34 5.59 -4.30 7.98
N TYR A 35 4.82 -3.68 8.85
CA TYR A 35 4.10 -2.45 8.50
C TYR A 35 5.08 -1.30 8.33
N ILE A 36 4.96 -0.57 7.23
CA ILE A 36 5.84 0.57 6.94
C ILE A 36 5.11 1.89 7.16
N LEU A 37 3.99 2.11 6.44
CA LEU A 37 3.25 3.36 6.58
C LEU A 37 1.87 3.24 5.94
N THR A 38 1.04 4.23 6.21
CA THR A 38 -0.25 4.43 5.54
C THR A 38 -0.19 5.77 4.83
N GLY A 39 -0.63 5.81 3.59
CA GLY A 39 -0.62 7.05 2.83
C GLY A 39 -1.43 6.95 1.56
N VAL A 40 -1.45 8.04 0.81
CA VAL A 40 -2.22 8.13 -0.43
C VAL A 40 -1.30 7.89 -1.62
N VAL A 41 -1.72 7.04 -2.53
CA VAL A 41 -0.99 6.81 -3.78
C VAL A 41 -1.22 8.01 -4.69
N ASP A 42 -0.15 8.73 -5.05
CA ASP A 42 -0.29 9.86 -5.95
C ASP A 42 0.12 9.52 -7.39
N GLN A 43 0.83 8.43 -7.58
CA GLN A 43 1.21 7.98 -8.92
C GLN A 43 1.56 6.50 -8.88
N ALA A 44 1.26 5.78 -9.95
CA ALA A 44 1.63 4.36 -10.06
C ALA A 44 1.96 4.07 -11.53
N SER A 45 2.89 3.13 -11.74
CA SER A 45 3.25 2.71 -13.09
C SER A 45 2.15 1.84 -13.70
N ALA A 46 2.04 1.91 -15.02
CA ALA A 46 1.01 1.16 -15.74
C ALA A 46 1.19 -0.35 -15.65
N ASP A 47 2.41 -0.80 -15.37
CA ASP A 47 2.72 -2.23 -15.27
C ASP A 47 2.62 -2.79 -13.84
N ASP A 48 2.08 -2.01 -12.91
CA ASP A 48 1.88 -2.41 -11.51
C ASP A 48 3.18 -2.62 -10.74
N SER A 49 4.32 -2.19 -11.24
CA SER A 49 5.62 -2.53 -10.63
C SER A 49 6.08 -1.54 -9.57
N VAL A 50 5.66 -0.28 -9.65
CA VAL A 50 6.04 0.76 -8.69
C VAL A 50 4.87 1.68 -8.42
N LEU A 51 4.91 2.30 -7.24
CA LEU A 51 3.99 3.40 -6.94
C LEU A 51 4.68 4.41 -6.02
N TRP A 52 4.11 5.61 -6.01
CA TRP A 52 4.56 6.68 -5.14
C TRP A 52 3.49 6.97 -4.10
N ILE A 53 3.93 7.11 -2.86
CA ILE A 53 3.07 7.59 -1.77
C ILE A 53 3.32 9.08 -1.61
N ALA A 54 2.25 9.85 -1.60
CA ALA A 54 2.30 11.30 -1.51
C ALA A 54 2.96 11.75 -0.21
N ALA A 55 3.65 12.88 -0.27
CA ALA A 55 4.18 13.51 0.92
C ALA A 55 3.04 13.87 1.87
N ALA A 56 3.27 13.71 3.17
CA ALA A 56 2.27 14.02 4.19
C ALA A 56 2.96 14.44 5.47
N GLY A 57 2.51 15.55 6.05
CA GLY A 57 3.13 16.05 7.26
C GLY A 57 4.60 16.36 7.03
N ASN A 58 5.47 15.75 7.83
CA ASN A 58 6.90 15.89 7.68
C ASN A 58 7.52 14.82 6.78
N ASP A 59 6.70 13.89 6.28
CA ASP A 59 7.21 12.80 5.45
C ASP A 59 7.26 13.22 4.00
N ARG A 60 8.34 12.83 3.34
CA ARG A 60 8.51 13.08 1.92
C ARG A 60 7.75 12.06 1.11
N ARG A 61 7.49 12.42 -0.16
CA ARG A 61 7.00 11.48 -1.15
C ARG A 61 7.96 10.29 -1.24
N ARG A 62 7.41 9.08 -1.27
CA ARG A 62 8.24 7.85 -1.25
C ARG A 62 7.83 6.92 -2.37
N LEU A 63 8.84 6.29 -2.96
CA LEU A 63 8.66 5.28 -4.00
C LEU A 63 8.76 3.89 -3.39
N PHE A 64 7.85 3.03 -3.81
CA PHE A 64 7.87 1.60 -3.43
C PHE A 64 7.80 0.76 -4.69
N ASP A 65 8.62 -0.29 -4.75
CA ASP A 65 8.64 -1.20 -5.88
C ASP A 65 8.21 -2.60 -5.45
N LYS A 66 7.50 -3.27 -6.32
CA LYS A 66 6.95 -4.59 -6.00
C LYS A 66 8.04 -5.66 -5.87
N PRO A 67 9.05 -5.71 -6.76
CA PRO A 67 10.07 -6.77 -6.67
C PRO A 67 10.85 -6.81 -5.36
N THR A 68 11.00 -5.69 -4.66
CA THR A 68 11.69 -5.68 -3.36
C THR A 68 10.93 -6.47 -2.30
N GLY A 69 9.63 -6.64 -2.48
CA GLY A 69 8.80 -7.34 -1.51
C GLY A 69 7.77 -6.46 -0.83
N TYR A 70 7.61 -5.23 -1.32
CA TYR A 70 6.58 -4.35 -0.80
C TYR A 70 5.20 -4.85 -1.19
N ARG A 71 4.28 -4.78 -0.25
CA ARG A 71 2.89 -5.18 -0.42
C ARG A 71 1.98 -4.03 -0.09
N ILE A 72 0.91 -3.92 -0.85
CA ILE A 72 -0.05 -2.82 -0.71
C ILE A 72 -1.40 -3.39 -0.33
N LEU A 73 -1.95 -2.88 0.76
CA LEU A 73 -3.31 -3.22 1.19
C LEU A 73 -4.19 -1.99 1.03
N ALA A 74 -5.32 -2.21 0.37
CA ALA A 74 -6.27 -1.12 0.13
C ALA A 74 -7.72 -1.57 0.32
#